data_a64043d94920f2bd5833d298027ddb11
#
_entry.id   a64043d94920f2bd5833d298027ddb11
#
_cell.length_a   1.000
_cell.length_b   1.000
_cell.length_c   1.000
_cell.angle_alpha   90.00
_cell.angle_beta   90.00
_cell.angle_gamma   90.00
#
_symmetry.space_group_name_H-M   'P 1'
#
loop_
_entity.id
_entity.type
_entity.pdbx_description
1 polymer ?
#
loop_
_entity_poly.entity_id
_entity_poly.type
_entity_poly.pdbx_seq_one_letter_code
_entity_poly.pdbx_strand_id
1 'polypeptide(L)'
;MDVVNWANSNGLRWVMTDSNAGSYYFNDSNNISDINNLNWDAINAYYWSHPSIREAKQAEFLCESFVTWNLVQIIGVNTVETLQKVQTILASSGHNSTVEIKNDWYY
;
A
#
# COMPACT_ATOMS: atom_id res chain seq x y z
N MET A 1 0.08 14.11 -0.04
CA MET A 1 -0.27 12.68 -0.06
C MET A 1 -1.78 12.55 0.11
N ASP A 2 -2.43 12.00 -0.88
CA ASP A 2 -3.89 12.07 -0.99
C ASP A 2 -4.63 11.32 0.11
N VAL A 3 -4.17 10.11 0.45
CA VAL A 3 -4.84 9.29 1.48
C VAL A 3 -4.75 9.91 2.88
N VAL A 4 -3.63 10.52 3.22
CA VAL A 4 -3.46 11.19 4.53
C VAL A 4 -4.33 12.44 4.60
N ASN A 5 -4.30 13.27 3.56
CA ASN A 5 -5.15 14.47 3.50
C ASN A 5 -6.62 14.09 3.55
N TRP A 6 -7.01 13.05 2.84
CA TRP A 6 -8.37 12.54 2.86
C TRP A 6 -8.78 12.07 4.27
N ALA A 7 -7.95 11.26 4.93
CA ALA A 7 -8.22 10.78 6.29
C ALA A 7 -8.38 11.94 7.28
N ASN A 8 -7.45 12.89 7.24
CA ASN A 8 -7.52 14.07 8.11
C ASN A 8 -8.78 14.91 7.84
N SER A 9 -9.15 15.12 6.57
CA SER A 9 -10.34 15.89 6.19
C SER A 9 -11.64 15.21 6.62
N ASN A 10 -11.64 13.89 6.79
CA ASN A 10 -12.78 13.11 7.25
C ASN A 10 -12.76 12.81 8.75
N GLY A 11 -11.80 13.36 9.49
CA GLY A 11 -11.68 13.14 10.94
C GLY A 11 -11.33 11.70 11.31
N LEU A 12 -10.71 10.94 10.42
CA LEU A 12 -10.33 9.55 10.64
C LEU A 12 -8.90 9.50 11.22
N ARG A 13 -8.71 8.63 12.20
CA ARG A 13 -7.37 8.34 12.73
C ARG A 13 -6.61 7.45 11.77
N TRP A 14 -5.31 7.64 11.69
CA TRP A 14 -4.43 6.84 10.88
C TRP A 14 -3.06 6.67 11.57
N VAL A 15 -2.34 5.64 11.15
CA VAL A 15 -0.99 5.36 11.63
C VAL A 15 -0.17 4.71 10.50
N MET A 16 1.12 5.04 10.44
CA MET A 16 2.09 4.34 9.61
C MET A 16 2.93 3.41 10.48
N THR A 17 3.31 2.27 9.93
CA THR A 17 4.25 1.35 10.55
C THR A 17 5.47 1.16 9.65
N ASP A 18 6.61 0.81 10.21
CA ASP A 18 7.83 0.52 9.47
C ASP A 18 8.01 -0.96 9.11
N SER A 19 7.09 -1.80 9.60
CA SER A 19 6.99 -3.22 9.27
C SER A 19 5.55 -3.67 9.49
N ASN A 20 5.27 -4.96 9.35
CA ASN A 20 3.94 -5.51 9.60
C ASN A 20 3.47 -5.18 11.04
N ALA A 21 2.29 -4.59 11.16
CA ALA A 21 1.70 -4.21 12.45
C ALA A 21 1.43 -5.41 13.38
N GLY A 22 1.34 -6.62 12.83
CA GLY A 22 1.25 -7.87 13.59
C GLY A 22 2.60 -8.39 14.08
N SER A 23 3.72 -7.80 13.70
CA SER A 23 5.02 -8.24 14.16
C SER A 23 5.28 -7.77 15.60
N TYR A 24 6.20 -8.48 16.28
CA TYR A 24 6.51 -8.19 17.68
C TYR A 24 7.29 -6.88 17.86
N TYR A 25 8.05 -6.48 16.85
CA TYR A 25 8.92 -5.29 16.87
C TYR A 25 8.64 -4.43 15.64
N PHE A 26 7.68 -3.53 15.76
CA PHE A 26 7.46 -2.49 14.75
C PHE A 26 7.44 -1.13 15.44
N ASN A 27 7.78 -0.09 14.68
CA ASN A 27 7.57 1.28 15.10
C ASN A 27 6.38 1.87 14.35
N ASP A 28 5.63 2.72 15.03
CA ASP A 28 4.48 3.39 14.46
C ASP A 28 4.60 4.91 14.57
N SER A 29 3.91 5.62 13.70
CA SER A 29 3.83 7.07 13.71
C SER A 29 2.55 7.55 13.04
N ASN A 30 1.97 8.62 13.57
CA ASN A 30 0.89 9.37 12.95
C ASN A 30 1.34 10.76 12.43
N ASN A 31 2.64 10.95 12.26
CA ASN A 31 3.21 12.16 11.69
C ASN A 31 3.70 11.86 10.26
N ILE A 32 3.12 12.53 9.27
CA ILE A 32 3.45 12.27 7.85
C ILE A 32 4.93 12.50 7.53
N SER A 33 5.61 13.38 8.26
CA SER A 33 7.04 13.61 8.04
C SER A 33 7.89 12.37 8.32
N ASP A 34 7.42 11.46 9.16
CA ASP A 34 8.13 10.22 9.48
C ASP A 34 8.13 9.20 8.33
N ILE A 35 7.39 9.44 7.27
CA ILE A 35 7.46 8.65 6.05
C ILE A 35 8.88 8.64 5.46
N ASN A 36 9.64 9.71 5.68
CA ASN A 36 11.03 9.81 5.23
C ASN A 36 11.97 8.88 6.01
N ASN A 37 11.56 8.40 7.17
CA ASN A 37 12.34 7.50 8.02
C ASN A 37 12.15 6.01 7.64
N LEU A 38 11.22 5.70 6.74
CA LEU A 38 11.07 4.35 6.23
C LEU A 38 12.28 3.94 5.40
N ASN A 39 12.60 2.67 5.42
CA ASN A 39 13.71 2.12 4.62
C ASN A 39 13.30 1.96 3.16
N TRP A 40 13.31 3.08 2.42
CA TRP A 40 12.88 3.11 1.03
C TRP A 40 13.75 2.28 0.10
N ASP A 41 15.04 2.14 0.40
CA ASP A 41 15.94 1.28 -0.38
C ASP A 41 15.47 -0.18 -0.30
N ALA A 42 15.13 -0.65 0.89
CA ALA A 42 14.59 -1.99 1.09
C ALA A 42 13.18 -2.13 0.47
N ILE A 43 12.30 -1.15 0.65
CA ILE A 43 10.95 -1.16 0.10
C ILE A 43 10.99 -1.27 -1.44
N ASN A 44 11.91 -0.56 -2.08
CA ASN A 44 12.05 -0.54 -3.53
C ASN A 44 12.93 -1.66 -4.10
N ALA A 45 13.54 -2.50 -3.26
CA ALA A 45 14.35 -3.62 -3.72
C ALA A 45 13.52 -4.63 -4.52
N TYR A 46 14.13 -5.23 -5.54
CA TYR A 46 13.48 -6.21 -6.41
C TYR A 46 13.38 -7.62 -5.82
N TYR A 47 13.96 -7.84 -4.67
CA TYR A 47 14.02 -9.16 -4.03
C TYR A 47 13.45 -9.11 -2.61
N TRP A 48 13.06 -10.28 -2.12
CA TRP A 48 12.40 -10.47 -0.83
C TRP A 48 13.14 -11.47 0.08
N SER A 49 14.29 -11.95 -0.36
CA SER A 49 14.97 -13.08 0.28
C SER A 49 15.55 -12.75 1.66
N HIS A 50 15.98 -11.50 1.87
CA HIS A 50 16.56 -11.10 3.15
C HIS A 50 15.45 -10.69 4.14
N PRO A 51 15.50 -11.16 5.41
CA PRO A 51 14.47 -10.85 6.41
C PRO A 51 14.23 -9.35 6.62
N SER A 52 15.29 -8.53 6.67
CA SER A 52 15.15 -7.08 6.87
C SER A 52 14.47 -6.40 5.68
N ILE A 53 14.69 -6.89 4.45
CA ILE A 53 14.01 -6.41 3.24
C ILE A 53 12.51 -6.75 3.32
N ARG A 54 12.19 -7.98 3.68
CA ARG A 54 10.78 -8.40 3.84
C ARG A 54 10.05 -7.59 4.90
N GLU A 55 10.68 -7.34 6.02
CA GLU A 55 10.08 -6.53 7.09
C GLU A 55 9.80 -5.11 6.62
N ALA A 56 10.76 -4.45 5.98
CA ALA A 56 10.59 -3.10 5.46
C ALA A 56 9.48 -3.02 4.40
N LYS A 57 9.39 -4.03 3.50
CA LYS A 57 8.34 -4.11 2.48
C LYS A 57 6.93 -4.32 3.05
N GLN A 58 6.83 -4.72 4.31
CA GLN A 58 5.58 -4.88 5.03
C GLN A 58 5.17 -3.63 5.82
N ALA A 59 5.83 -2.50 5.60
CA ALA A 59 5.39 -1.22 6.14
C ALA A 59 3.96 -0.92 5.68
N GLU A 60 3.13 -0.45 6.59
CA GLU A 60 1.69 -0.30 6.37
C GLU A 60 1.22 1.11 6.68
N PHE A 61 0.22 1.56 5.95
CA PHE A 61 -0.63 2.68 6.34
C PHE A 61 -2.00 2.13 6.76
N LEU A 62 -2.35 2.35 8.01
CA LEU A 62 -3.59 1.87 8.59
C LEU A 62 -4.51 3.06 8.83
N CYS A 63 -5.73 3.01 8.33
CA CYS A 63 -6.73 4.03 8.50
C CYS A 63 -7.95 3.47 9.23
N GLU A 64 -8.49 4.27 10.15
CA GLU A 64 -9.66 3.89 10.93
C GLU A 64 -10.88 3.68 10.01
N SER A 65 -11.61 2.63 10.28
CA SER A 65 -12.90 2.28 9.67
C SER A 65 -12.83 1.91 8.18
N PHE A 66 -12.41 2.80 7.29
CA PHE A 66 -12.45 2.55 5.85
C PHE A 66 -11.56 3.51 5.07
N VAL A 67 -11.29 3.15 3.82
CA VAL A 67 -10.68 4.01 2.80
C VAL A 67 -11.61 3.99 1.59
N THR A 68 -11.92 5.17 1.02
CA THR A 68 -12.80 5.24 -0.15
C THR A 68 -12.10 4.69 -1.39
N TRP A 69 -12.87 4.06 -2.26
CA TRP A 69 -12.36 3.48 -3.51
C TRP A 69 -11.70 4.52 -4.43
N ASN A 70 -12.14 5.76 -4.38
CA ASN A 70 -11.60 6.86 -5.20
C ASN A 70 -10.10 7.11 -4.95
N LEU A 71 -9.56 6.67 -3.82
CA LEU A 71 -8.14 6.79 -3.50
C LEU A 71 -7.29 5.67 -4.12
N VAL A 72 -7.91 4.61 -4.61
CA VAL A 72 -7.20 3.51 -5.28
C VAL A 72 -6.92 3.92 -6.72
N GLN A 73 -5.69 4.32 -6.97
CA GLN A 73 -5.26 4.79 -8.30
C GLN A 73 -4.78 3.64 -9.18
N ILE A 74 -4.01 2.73 -8.61
CA ILE A 74 -3.38 1.62 -9.33
C ILE A 74 -3.66 0.31 -8.60
N ILE A 75 -4.01 -0.71 -9.37
CA ILE A 75 -4.08 -2.10 -8.92
C ILE A 75 -2.96 -2.86 -9.61
N GLY A 76 -1.99 -3.33 -8.84
CA GLY A 76 -0.88 -4.12 -9.33
C GLY A 76 -1.24 -5.60 -9.40
N VAL A 77 -1.03 -6.22 -10.55
CA VAL A 77 -1.26 -7.65 -10.75
C VAL A 77 -0.01 -8.33 -11.30
N ASN A 78 0.07 -9.64 -11.19
CA ASN A 78 1.26 -10.40 -11.58
C ASN A 78 1.22 -10.96 -13.00
N THR A 79 0.04 -11.16 -13.58
CA THR A 79 -0.11 -11.79 -14.91
C THR A 79 -1.09 -11.03 -15.78
N VAL A 80 -0.95 -11.20 -17.11
CA VAL A 80 -1.90 -10.65 -18.09
C VAL A 80 -3.30 -11.22 -17.89
N GLU A 81 -3.42 -12.48 -17.55
CA GLU A 81 -4.71 -13.12 -17.30
C GLU A 81 -5.44 -12.45 -16.13
N THR A 82 -4.75 -12.20 -15.01
CA THR A 82 -5.31 -11.50 -13.86
C THR A 82 -5.65 -10.06 -14.21
N LEU A 83 -4.80 -9.37 -14.99
CA LEU A 83 -5.06 -8.02 -15.46
C LEU A 83 -6.40 -7.93 -16.19
N GLN A 84 -6.65 -8.84 -17.13
CA GLN A 84 -7.90 -8.88 -17.89
C GLN A 84 -9.11 -9.13 -17.01
N LYS A 85 -9.01 -10.06 -16.05
CA LYS A 85 -10.07 -10.34 -15.08
C LYS A 85 -10.41 -9.11 -14.23
N VAL A 86 -9.41 -8.42 -13.70
CA VAL A 86 -9.59 -7.23 -12.88
C VAL A 86 -10.19 -6.09 -13.70
N GLN A 87 -9.72 -5.86 -14.92
CA GLN A 87 -10.29 -4.84 -15.80
C GLN A 87 -11.77 -5.08 -16.09
N THR A 88 -12.16 -6.34 -16.30
CA THR A 88 -13.57 -6.72 -16.51
C THR A 88 -14.42 -6.41 -15.29
N ILE A 89 -13.94 -6.74 -14.09
CA ILE A 89 -14.63 -6.45 -12.83
C ILE A 89 -14.79 -4.94 -12.63
N LEU A 90 -13.73 -4.16 -12.86
CA LEU A 90 -13.77 -2.70 -12.71
C LEU A 90 -14.76 -2.06 -13.68
N ALA A 91 -14.79 -2.50 -14.92
CA ALA A 91 -15.72 -2.00 -15.93
C ALA A 91 -17.18 -2.22 -15.52
N SER A 92 -17.50 -3.37 -14.92
CA SER A 92 -18.87 -3.67 -14.45
C SER A 92 -19.24 -2.94 -13.16
N SER A 93 -18.28 -2.52 -12.35
CA SER A 93 -18.51 -1.82 -11.07
C SER A 93 -18.42 -0.29 -11.16
N GLY A 94 -18.04 0.26 -12.34
CA GLY A 94 -17.94 1.69 -12.57
C GLY A 94 -16.75 2.38 -11.93
N HIS A 95 -15.71 1.64 -11.53
CA HIS A 95 -14.48 2.18 -10.98
C HIS A 95 -13.43 2.42 -12.08
N ASN A 96 -12.62 3.46 -11.91
CA ASN A 96 -11.67 3.95 -12.91
C ASN A 96 -10.20 3.74 -12.54
N SER A 97 -9.90 2.87 -11.58
CA SER A 97 -8.51 2.56 -11.21
C SER A 97 -7.76 1.94 -12.38
N THR A 98 -6.49 2.31 -12.53
CA THR A 98 -5.61 1.70 -13.53
C THR A 98 -5.16 0.32 -13.06
N VAL A 99 -5.15 -0.66 -13.94
CA VAL A 99 -4.59 -1.99 -13.66
C VAL A 99 -3.29 -2.15 -14.42
N GLU A 100 -2.22 -2.51 -13.72
CA GLU A 100 -0.88 -2.64 -14.30
C GLU A 100 -0.22 -3.93 -13.85
N ILE A 101 0.64 -4.50 -14.70
CA ILE A 101 1.48 -5.62 -14.30
C ILE A 101 2.65 -5.08 -13.47
N LYS A 102 2.74 -5.54 -12.22
CA LYS A 102 3.72 -5.11 -11.21
C LYS A 102 4.38 -6.34 -10.57
N ASN A 103 5.20 -7.05 -11.33
CA ASN A 103 5.87 -8.27 -10.86
C ASN A 103 6.78 -8.02 -9.64
N ASP A 104 7.34 -6.82 -9.55
CA ASP A 104 8.21 -6.40 -8.45
C ASP A 104 7.44 -6.15 -7.12
N TRP A 105 6.12 -6.11 -7.15
CA TRP A 105 5.29 -6.04 -5.93
C TRP A 105 5.04 -7.41 -5.29
N TYR A 106 5.40 -8.49 -5.98
CA TYR A 106 5.17 -9.87 -5.53
C TYR A 106 6.48 -10.53 -5.07
N TYR A 107 6.37 -11.46 -4.16
CA TYR A 107 7.50 -12.29 -3.68
C TYR A 107 7.30 -13.75 -4.01
#